data_f655e18c4818d56bd5b2e2ac5a11fc73
#
_entry.id   f655e18c4818d56bd5b2e2ac5a11fc73
#
_cell.length_a   1.000
_cell.length_b   1.000
_cell.length_c   1.000
_cell.angle_alpha   90.00
_cell.angle_beta   90.00
_cell.angle_gamma   90.00
#
_symmetry.space_group_name_H-M   'P 1'
#
loop_
_entity.id
_entity.type
_entity.pdbx_description
1 polymer ?
#
loop_
_entity_poly.entity_id
_entity_poly.type
_entity_poly.pdbx_seq_one_letter_code
_entity_poly.pdbx_strand_id
1 'polypeptide(L)'
;MKKKTGNKINRRYKDRLFYALFGSEERKRLTLELYNAINQTDYDNPDDLQLNTIEDVVYMGMKNDVSFLLASDLNMYEQQSTWNPNMPLRCFLYAAHALEKYLRDTRNSSRLLTSTLVKVPTPRLVVLYNGIQENDDTVLSLSDCFENP
;
A
#
# COMPACT_ATOMS: atom_id res chain seq x y z
N MET A 1 -34.64 20.44 21.17
CA MET A 1 -33.93 19.61 20.20
C MET A 1 -32.45 19.49 20.58
N LYS A 2 -32.00 18.33 21.09
CA LYS A 2 -30.59 18.09 21.45
C LYS A 2 -29.84 17.73 20.18
N LYS A 3 -28.88 18.57 19.75
CA LYS A 3 -27.92 18.25 18.69
C LYS A 3 -27.08 17.04 19.13
N LYS A 4 -27.20 15.91 18.42
CA LYS A 4 -26.26 14.80 18.54
C LYS A 4 -24.90 15.30 18.06
N THR A 5 -23.98 15.53 18.98
CA THR A 5 -22.55 15.68 18.69
C THR A 5 -22.00 14.34 18.24
N GLY A 6 -22.01 14.11 16.93
CA GLY A 6 -21.32 12.97 16.34
C GLY A 6 -19.82 13.09 16.65
N ASN A 7 -19.29 12.11 17.35
CA ASN A 7 -17.86 11.99 17.64
C ASN A 7 -17.09 12.00 16.31
N LYS A 8 -16.47 13.13 15.94
CA LYS A 8 -15.54 13.21 14.82
C LYS A 8 -14.30 12.41 15.22
N ILE A 9 -14.30 11.12 14.93
CA ILE A 9 -13.10 10.30 15.05
C ILE A 9 -12.04 10.93 14.14
N ASN A 10 -10.95 11.36 14.75
CA ASN A 10 -9.85 12.02 14.07
C ASN A 10 -9.27 11.06 13.00
N ARG A 11 -9.32 11.44 11.72
CA ARG A 11 -8.83 10.62 10.58
C ARG A 11 -7.40 10.15 10.78
N ARG A 12 -6.52 11.03 11.28
CA ARG A 12 -5.14 10.68 11.60
C ARG A 12 -5.00 9.56 12.64
N TYR A 13 -6.04 9.32 13.45
CA TYR A 13 -6.04 8.22 14.42
C TYR A 13 -6.26 6.87 13.70
N LYS A 14 -7.13 6.83 12.70
CA LYS A 14 -7.38 5.60 11.92
C LYS A 14 -6.15 5.16 11.13
N ASP A 15 -5.49 6.10 10.45
CA ASP A 15 -4.27 5.83 9.69
C ASP A 15 -3.14 5.33 10.59
N ARG A 16 -2.97 5.96 11.77
CA ARG A 16 -2.02 5.51 12.80
C ARG A 16 -2.35 4.13 13.35
N LEU A 17 -3.63 3.84 13.55
CA LEU A 17 -4.09 2.56 14.05
C LEU A 17 -3.81 1.45 13.03
N PHE A 18 -4.10 1.70 11.76
CA PHE A 18 -3.85 0.74 10.70
C PHE A 18 -2.35 0.39 10.61
N TYR A 19 -1.50 1.42 10.58
CA TYR A 19 -0.06 1.21 10.62
C TYR A 19 0.40 0.47 11.88
N ALA A 20 -0.10 0.87 13.05
CA ALA A 20 0.26 0.22 14.31
C ALA A 20 -0.16 -1.25 14.37
N LEU A 21 -1.21 -1.64 13.66
CA LEU A 21 -1.68 -3.03 13.60
C LEU A 21 -0.90 -3.87 12.59
N PHE A 22 -0.57 -3.30 11.42
CA PHE A 22 -0.09 -4.07 10.28
C PHE A 22 1.29 -3.65 9.77
N GLY A 23 1.85 -2.54 10.24
CA GLY A 23 3.12 -1.99 9.73
C GLY A 23 4.32 -2.20 10.67
N SER A 24 4.20 -2.97 11.76
CA SER A 24 5.29 -3.16 12.71
C SER A 24 5.84 -4.59 12.71
N GLU A 25 7.14 -4.72 12.95
CA GLU A 25 7.85 -6.01 13.00
C GLU A 25 7.26 -6.95 14.06
N GLU A 26 6.87 -6.41 15.24
CA GLU A 26 6.29 -7.22 16.32
C GLU A 26 4.91 -7.79 15.93
N ARG A 27 4.29 -7.26 14.88
CA ARG A 27 2.93 -7.64 14.45
C ARG A 27 2.88 -8.23 13.05
N LYS A 28 4.00 -8.68 12.51
CA LYS A 28 4.08 -9.36 11.20
C LYS A 28 3.02 -10.45 11.03
N ARG A 29 2.68 -11.15 12.11
CA ARG A 29 1.64 -12.19 12.07
C ARG A 29 0.28 -11.62 11.68
N LEU A 30 -0.12 -10.47 12.22
CA LEU A 30 -1.39 -9.81 11.84
C LEU A 30 -1.38 -9.37 10.38
N THR A 31 -0.22 -8.88 9.90
CA THR A 31 -0.05 -8.50 8.49
C THR A 31 -0.18 -9.71 7.57
N LEU A 32 0.39 -10.85 7.97
CA LEU A 32 0.27 -12.11 7.23
C LEU A 32 -1.16 -12.63 7.21
N GLU A 33 -1.86 -12.56 8.34
CA GLU A 33 -3.28 -12.93 8.45
C GLU A 33 -4.17 -12.04 7.56
N LEU A 34 -3.91 -10.73 7.52
CA LEU A 34 -4.59 -9.81 6.61
C LEU A 34 -4.32 -10.16 5.14
N TYR A 35 -3.05 -10.45 4.79
CA TYR A 35 -2.68 -10.89 3.46
C TYR A 35 -3.42 -12.17 3.06
N ASN A 36 -3.42 -13.17 3.93
CA ASN A 36 -4.11 -14.44 3.68
C ASN A 36 -5.62 -14.24 3.48
N ALA A 37 -6.24 -13.39 4.29
CA ALA A 37 -7.67 -13.10 4.18
C ALA A 37 -8.03 -12.42 2.84
N ILE A 38 -7.19 -11.49 2.36
CA ILE A 38 -7.41 -10.78 1.10
C ILE A 38 -7.17 -11.70 -0.11
N ASN A 39 -6.10 -12.51 -0.06
CA ASN A 39 -5.65 -13.30 -1.20
C ASN A 39 -6.14 -14.76 -1.17
N GLN A 40 -6.89 -15.16 -0.14
CA GLN A 40 -7.37 -16.54 0.07
C GLN A 40 -6.21 -17.55 0.09
N THR A 41 -5.14 -17.21 0.80
CA THR A 41 -3.94 -18.02 1.01
C THR A 41 -3.82 -18.43 2.48
N ASP A 42 -2.87 -19.31 2.79
CA ASP A 42 -2.65 -19.89 4.11
C ASP A 42 -1.16 -19.91 4.53
N TYR A 43 -0.43 -18.86 4.18
CA TYR A 43 0.94 -18.70 4.68
C TYR A 43 0.94 -18.70 6.22
N ASP A 44 1.82 -19.48 6.82
CA ASP A 44 1.87 -19.68 8.27
C ASP A 44 3.11 -19.07 8.96
N ASN A 45 4.17 -18.83 8.19
CA ASN A 45 5.42 -18.27 8.71
C ASN A 45 5.52 -16.77 8.50
N PRO A 46 5.38 -15.92 9.55
CA PRO A 46 5.47 -14.48 9.42
C PRO A 46 6.88 -14.00 9.04
N ASP A 47 7.93 -14.82 9.19
CA ASP A 47 9.30 -14.43 8.83
C ASP A 47 9.52 -14.40 7.31
N ASP A 48 8.64 -15.02 6.53
CA ASP A 48 8.65 -14.91 5.06
C ASP A 48 8.22 -13.52 4.57
N LEU A 49 7.56 -12.75 5.44
CA LEU A 49 7.13 -11.39 5.18
C LEU A 49 8.23 -10.40 5.58
N GLN A 50 8.66 -9.57 4.62
CA GLN A 50 9.64 -8.52 4.85
C GLN A 50 8.96 -7.16 4.78
N LEU A 51 8.77 -6.52 5.94
CA LEU A 51 8.22 -5.16 5.99
C LEU A 51 9.20 -4.17 5.35
N ASN A 52 8.67 -3.29 4.50
CA ASN A 52 9.41 -2.13 4.04
C ASN A 52 9.21 -1.00 5.06
N THR A 53 10.29 -0.49 5.62
CA THR A 53 10.23 0.67 6.52
C THR A 53 9.75 1.90 5.76
N ILE A 54 8.65 2.46 6.22
CA ILE A 54 7.90 3.55 5.57
C ILE A 54 8.66 4.86 5.49
N GLU A 55 9.68 5.06 6.30
CA GLU A 55 10.51 6.27 6.28
C GLU A 55 11.11 6.56 4.90
N ASP A 56 11.28 5.52 4.09
CA ASP A 56 11.86 5.59 2.76
C ASP A 56 10.83 5.77 1.62
N VAL A 57 9.53 5.70 1.91
CA VAL A 57 8.47 5.76 0.89
C VAL A 57 7.64 7.07 1.01
N VAL A 58 8.27 8.15 1.42
CA VAL A 58 7.64 9.47 1.38
C VAL A 58 7.93 10.13 0.05
N TYR A 59 6.93 10.16 -0.83
CA TYR A 59 6.99 10.93 -2.07
C TYR A 59 6.03 12.10 -2.01
N MET A 60 6.53 13.31 -2.17
CA MET A 60 5.74 14.55 -2.15
C MET A 60 4.85 14.72 -0.89
N GLY A 61 5.31 14.25 0.28
CA GLY A 61 4.53 14.31 1.52
C GLY A 61 3.42 13.25 1.63
N MET A 62 3.31 12.35 0.66
CA MET A 62 2.41 11.20 0.70
C MET A 62 3.16 9.98 1.25
N LYS A 63 2.49 9.22 2.09
CA LYS A 63 2.97 7.96 2.67
C LYS A 63 2.04 6.83 2.27
N ASN A 64 2.60 5.68 1.89
CA ASN A 64 1.83 4.44 1.90
C ASN A 64 1.69 3.95 3.35
N ASP A 65 0.53 3.40 3.72
CA ASP A 65 0.29 2.99 5.10
C ASP A 65 1.08 1.75 5.49
N VAL A 66 1.07 0.71 4.67
CA VAL A 66 1.80 -0.55 4.92
C VAL A 66 2.33 -1.11 3.61
N SER A 67 3.62 -1.42 3.56
CA SER A 67 4.21 -2.15 2.43
C SER A 67 5.15 -3.26 2.87
N PHE A 68 5.16 -4.37 2.14
CA PHE A 68 5.97 -5.54 2.45
C PHE A 68 6.23 -6.40 1.22
N LEU A 69 7.33 -7.13 1.25
CA LEU A 69 7.64 -8.19 0.31
C LEU A 69 7.14 -9.52 0.88
N LEU A 70 6.45 -10.30 0.08
CA LEU A 70 6.11 -11.69 0.37
C LEU A 70 6.19 -12.49 -0.92
N ALA A 71 6.95 -13.57 -0.93
CA ALA A 71 7.31 -14.32 -2.12
C ALA A 71 7.96 -13.40 -3.18
N SER A 72 7.34 -13.24 -4.34
CA SER A 72 7.82 -12.35 -5.42
C SER A 72 6.93 -11.11 -5.60
N ASP A 73 6.07 -10.80 -4.63
CA ASP A 73 5.15 -9.69 -4.69
C ASP A 73 5.57 -8.56 -3.73
N LEU A 74 5.49 -7.32 -4.22
CA LEU A 74 5.57 -6.11 -3.43
C LEU A 74 4.14 -5.67 -3.09
N ASN A 75 3.72 -5.97 -1.89
CA ASN A 75 2.37 -5.65 -1.42
C ASN A 75 2.35 -4.25 -0.81
N MET A 76 1.36 -3.46 -1.20
CA MET A 76 1.16 -2.08 -0.75
C MET A 76 -0.30 -1.90 -0.36
N TYR A 77 -0.56 -1.75 0.93
CA TYR A 77 -1.89 -1.63 1.49
C TYR A 77 -2.10 -0.20 1.98
N GLU A 78 -3.22 0.36 1.59
CA GLU A 78 -3.61 1.74 1.89
C GLU A 78 -5.00 1.75 2.53
N GLN A 79 -5.15 2.38 3.68
CA GLN A 79 -6.45 2.55 4.32
C GLN A 79 -7.02 3.92 3.99
N GLN A 80 -8.24 3.96 3.50
CA GLN A 80 -8.93 5.19 3.12
C GLN A 80 -10.29 5.32 3.80
N SER A 81 -10.52 6.44 4.48
CA SER A 81 -11.82 6.79 5.06
C SER A 81 -12.60 7.81 4.24
N THR A 82 -12.03 8.28 3.16
CA THR A 82 -12.64 9.20 2.21
C THR A 82 -12.39 8.67 0.80
N TRP A 83 -13.42 8.63 -0.02
CA TRP A 83 -13.26 8.28 -1.42
C TRP A 83 -12.28 9.24 -2.11
N ASN A 84 -11.33 8.68 -2.85
CA ASN A 84 -10.32 9.46 -3.54
C ASN A 84 -10.09 8.89 -4.95
N PRO A 85 -10.55 9.58 -6.00
CA PRO A 85 -10.39 9.11 -7.38
C PRO A 85 -8.93 9.11 -7.85
N ASN A 86 -8.02 9.79 -7.13
CA ASN A 86 -6.59 9.82 -7.46
C ASN A 86 -5.82 8.61 -6.89
N MET A 87 -6.50 7.63 -6.29
CA MET A 87 -5.82 6.45 -5.72
C MET A 87 -4.97 5.69 -6.74
N PRO A 88 -5.40 5.47 -8.00
CA PRO A 88 -4.54 4.79 -8.97
C PRO A 88 -3.22 5.51 -9.23
N LEU A 89 -3.26 6.84 -9.36
CA LEU A 89 -2.05 7.64 -9.57
C LEU A 89 -1.13 7.61 -8.33
N ARG A 90 -1.70 7.75 -7.13
CA ARG A 90 -0.95 7.63 -5.87
C ARG A 90 -0.29 6.26 -5.75
N CYS A 91 -1.03 5.20 -6.00
CA CYS A 91 -0.54 3.83 -5.97
C CYS A 91 0.59 3.60 -6.99
N PHE A 92 0.47 4.14 -8.20
CA PHE A 92 1.52 4.09 -9.21
C PHE A 92 2.81 4.76 -8.75
N LEU A 93 2.71 5.96 -8.17
CA LEU A 93 3.87 6.69 -7.64
C LEU A 93 4.53 5.95 -6.47
N TYR A 94 3.75 5.36 -5.57
CA TYR A 94 4.28 4.54 -4.49
C TYR A 94 5.02 3.31 -5.02
N ALA A 95 4.42 2.60 -5.98
CA ALA A 95 5.04 1.43 -6.58
C ALA A 95 6.35 1.78 -7.28
N ALA A 96 6.38 2.86 -8.07
CA ALA A 96 7.58 3.32 -8.76
C ALA A 96 8.72 3.63 -7.77
N HIS A 97 8.41 4.35 -6.68
CA HIS A 97 9.40 4.69 -5.67
C HIS A 97 9.91 3.45 -4.89
N ALA A 98 9.01 2.55 -4.53
CA ALA A 98 9.37 1.30 -3.85
C ALA A 98 10.24 0.39 -4.73
N LEU A 99 9.96 0.31 -6.03
CA LEU A 99 10.79 -0.43 -6.98
C LEU A 99 12.15 0.23 -7.20
N GLU A 100 12.22 1.57 -7.24
CA GLU A 100 13.49 2.30 -7.28
C GLU A 100 14.36 1.95 -6.07
N LYS A 101 13.77 1.99 -4.86
CA LYS A 101 14.45 1.58 -3.63
C LYS A 101 14.93 0.12 -3.72
N TYR A 102 14.06 -0.80 -4.11
CA TYR A 102 14.40 -2.22 -4.30
C TYR A 102 15.61 -2.40 -5.22
N LEU A 103 15.65 -1.69 -6.35
CA LEU A 103 16.77 -1.76 -7.30
C LEU A 103 18.08 -1.23 -6.72
N ARG A 104 18.02 -0.18 -5.88
CA ARG A 104 19.20 0.34 -5.17
C ARG A 104 19.72 -0.68 -4.14
N ASP A 105 18.82 -1.18 -3.30
CA ASP A 105 19.17 -2.09 -2.19
C ASP A 105 19.74 -3.43 -2.71
N THR A 106 19.21 -3.90 -3.84
CA THR A 106 19.70 -5.12 -4.51
C THR A 106 20.89 -4.85 -5.47
N ARG A 107 21.39 -3.61 -5.56
CA ARG A 107 22.47 -3.19 -6.47
C ARG A 107 22.20 -3.48 -7.95
N ASN A 108 20.94 -3.49 -8.34
CA ASN A 108 20.50 -3.75 -9.71
C ASN A 108 20.29 -2.48 -10.56
N SER A 109 20.42 -1.28 -9.98
CA SER A 109 20.15 -0.02 -10.69
C SER A 109 21.00 0.17 -11.94
N SER A 110 22.29 -0.14 -11.88
CA SER A 110 23.19 -0.03 -13.04
C SER A 110 22.89 -1.05 -14.14
N ARG A 111 22.26 -2.17 -13.80
CA ARG A 111 21.87 -3.21 -14.79
C ARG A 111 20.74 -2.75 -15.71
N LEU A 112 19.96 -1.73 -15.31
CA LEU A 112 18.94 -1.13 -16.18
C LEU A 112 19.54 -0.50 -17.45
N LEU A 113 20.82 -0.16 -17.43
CA LEU A 113 21.54 0.40 -18.58
C LEU A 113 22.18 -0.67 -19.48
N THR A 114 21.99 -1.94 -19.17
CA THR A 114 22.50 -3.06 -19.93
C THR A 114 21.41 -3.73 -20.79
N SER A 115 21.81 -4.66 -21.66
CA SER A 115 20.88 -5.48 -22.45
C SER A 115 20.25 -6.64 -21.67
N THR A 116 20.60 -6.82 -20.40
CA THR A 116 20.08 -7.91 -19.57
C THR A 116 18.77 -7.48 -18.89
N LEU A 117 17.72 -8.26 -19.05
CA LEU A 117 16.44 -8.01 -18.37
C LEU A 117 16.61 -8.05 -16.84
N VAL A 118 16.19 -7.00 -16.18
CA VAL A 118 16.10 -6.92 -14.72
C VAL A 118 14.68 -7.26 -14.28
N LYS A 119 14.54 -8.29 -13.47
CA LYS A 119 13.24 -8.65 -12.85
C LYS A 119 13.10 -7.95 -11.51
N VAL A 120 11.91 -7.48 -11.22
CA VAL A 120 11.52 -6.83 -9.97
C VAL A 120 10.29 -7.50 -9.39
N PRO A 121 10.00 -7.35 -8.09
CA PRO A 121 8.76 -7.85 -7.49
C PRO A 121 7.52 -7.28 -8.17
N THR A 122 6.47 -8.09 -8.26
CA THR A 122 5.19 -7.65 -8.83
C THR A 122 4.47 -6.72 -7.83
N PRO A 123 4.16 -5.47 -8.18
CA PRO A 123 3.41 -4.60 -7.28
C PRO A 123 1.95 -5.06 -7.17
N ARG A 124 1.49 -5.25 -5.93
CA ARG A 124 0.12 -5.55 -5.55
C ARG A 124 -0.43 -4.40 -4.71
N LEU A 125 -1.42 -3.72 -5.22
CA LEU A 125 -1.95 -2.50 -4.63
C LEU A 125 -3.36 -2.78 -4.13
N VAL A 126 -3.57 -2.58 -2.83
CA VAL A 126 -4.86 -2.82 -2.17
C VAL A 126 -5.28 -1.58 -1.41
N VAL A 127 -6.47 -1.09 -1.70
CA VAL A 127 -7.11 0.01 -0.97
C VAL A 127 -8.22 -0.54 -0.10
N LEU A 128 -8.08 -0.39 1.22
CA LEU A 128 -9.07 -0.78 2.21
C LEU A 128 -9.94 0.44 2.54
N TYR A 129 -11.09 0.53 1.90
CA TYR A 129 -12.01 1.63 2.10
C TYR A 129 -12.98 1.35 3.25
N ASN A 130 -13.01 2.23 4.24
CA ASN A 130 -13.94 2.17 5.38
C ASN A 130 -14.71 3.49 5.57
N GLY A 131 -14.90 4.25 4.50
CA GLY A 131 -15.69 5.47 4.50
C GLY A 131 -17.20 5.20 4.55
N ILE A 132 -17.97 6.26 4.71
CA ILE A 132 -19.43 6.23 4.75
C ILE A 132 -20.07 6.53 3.39
N GLN A 133 -19.28 6.97 2.42
CA GLN A 133 -19.77 7.27 1.08
C GLN A 133 -19.88 5.95 0.30
N GLU A 134 -21.07 5.60 -0.08
CA GLU A 134 -21.31 4.51 -1.03
C GLU A 134 -20.99 5.02 -2.43
N ASN A 135 -20.13 4.31 -3.13
CA ASN A 135 -19.83 4.53 -4.54
C ASN A 135 -20.09 3.24 -5.29
N ASP A 136 -20.81 3.35 -6.39
CA ASP A 136 -21.10 2.21 -7.26
C ASP A 136 -19.85 1.78 -8.05
N ASP A 137 -18.89 2.68 -8.24
CA ASP A 137 -17.64 2.40 -8.92
C ASP A 137 -16.66 1.68 -7.99
N THR A 138 -16.54 0.39 -8.18
CA THR A 138 -15.58 -0.45 -7.46
C THR A 138 -14.21 -0.53 -8.13
N VAL A 139 -14.09 -0.04 -9.35
CA VAL A 139 -12.86 -0.04 -10.15
C VAL A 139 -12.43 1.40 -10.43
N LEU A 140 -11.17 1.71 -10.08
CA LEU A 140 -10.51 2.95 -10.45
C LEU A 140 -9.35 2.60 -11.38
N SER A 141 -9.24 3.27 -12.52
CA SER A 141 -8.20 3.03 -13.52
C SER A 141 -7.16 4.13 -13.53
N LEU A 142 -5.90 3.74 -13.69
CA LEU A 142 -4.81 4.71 -13.83
C LEU A 142 -4.94 5.53 -15.13
N SER A 143 -5.49 4.92 -16.18
CA SER A 143 -5.78 5.60 -17.46
C SER A 143 -6.63 6.85 -17.28
N ASP A 144 -7.59 6.81 -16.34
CA ASP A 144 -8.50 7.93 -16.08
C ASP A 144 -7.79 9.15 -15.45
N CYS A 145 -6.56 8.97 -14.99
CA CYS A 145 -5.72 10.04 -14.46
C CYS A 145 -4.89 10.75 -15.55
N PHE A 146 -4.89 10.26 -16.78
CA PHE A 146 -4.16 10.90 -17.88
C PHE A 146 -5.06 11.89 -18.64
N GLU A 147 -4.46 12.97 -19.17
CA GLU A 147 -5.19 13.99 -19.94
C GLU A 147 -5.76 13.43 -21.26
N ASN A 148 -5.12 12.40 -21.83
CA ASN A 148 -5.56 11.66 -23.03
C ASN A 148 -5.55 10.16 -22.69
N PRO A 149 -6.62 9.66 -22.05
CA PRO A 149 -6.74 8.26 -21.65
C PRO A 149 -6.92 7.30 -22.83
#